data_d6144da4dcae7654215a449529fa933f
#
_entry.id   d6144da4dcae7654215a449529fa933f
#
_cell.length_a   1.000
_cell.length_b   1.000
_cell.length_c   1.000
_cell.angle_alpha   90.00
_cell.angle_beta   90.00
_cell.angle_gamma   90.00
#
_symmetry.space_group_name_H-M   'P 1'
#
loop_
_entity.id
_entity.type
_entity.pdbx_description
1 polymer ?
#
loop_
_entity_poly.entity_id
_entity_poly.type
_entity_poly.pdbx_seq_one_letter_code
_entity_poly.pdbx_strand_id
1 'polypeptide(L)'
;MMVMNLRPRFLLLTALFFLVVAAPSWLAVRAMADSIFAQWAMRYAEKQVLYDKSRTLLPILREVALARQLANSDVLRRWARAPDDTASTQLAFAELESYRQNFQDKSYFVALLNNGKYFHNNASNEFAGKEFRYVLDAKAAKDAWFFDLIRQQRSLHINVNPDLNLGITKLWIDILIRDGDNILGMVGTGLDLTSFIKNVVEEHVPGVTSLFVDHAGAIQLHRDQKLIDFGSVSKSPAQQNTIHLLFERKQDQAAVLNAMHSLEARDKTVATVFVTLDGKRHLAGVTYLPEIDWYEITLLDLDVLLPFSEFTGLMAVYALTLISLLVLFNL
;
A
#
# COMPACT_ATOMS: atom_id res chain seq x y z
N MET A 1 3.21 49.83 56.45
CA MET A 1 4.07 49.63 55.29
C MET A 1 5.19 48.67 55.72
N MET A 2 5.01 47.37 55.39
CA MET A 2 5.89 46.30 55.82
C MET A 2 7.18 46.36 54.99
N VAL A 3 8.27 46.76 55.63
CA VAL A 3 9.57 46.80 54.96
C VAL A 3 10.05 45.39 54.83
N MET A 4 9.79 44.80 53.69
CA MET A 4 10.36 43.48 53.34
C MET A 4 11.87 43.60 53.28
N ASN A 5 12.56 42.72 54.02
CA ASN A 5 14.05 42.62 53.99
C ASN A 5 14.57 42.57 52.54
N LEU A 6 15.70 43.18 52.24
CA LEU A 6 16.32 43.25 50.93
C LEU A 6 16.55 41.86 50.33
N ARG A 7 16.92 40.86 51.12
CA ARG A 7 17.17 39.48 50.68
C ARG A 7 16.00 38.81 49.97
N PRO A 8 14.76 38.81 50.51
CA PRO A 8 13.64 38.16 49.84
C PRO A 8 13.22 38.88 48.55
N ARG A 9 13.42 40.21 48.45
CA ARG A 9 13.15 40.97 47.20
C ARG A 9 14.16 40.62 46.12
N PHE A 10 15.42 40.45 46.46
CA PHE A 10 16.48 40.05 45.52
C PHE A 10 16.23 38.63 44.99
N LEU A 11 15.94 37.69 45.89
CA LEU A 11 15.56 36.29 45.54
C LEU A 11 14.36 36.24 44.62
N LEU A 12 13.34 37.08 44.86
CA LEU A 12 12.15 37.13 44.07
C LEU A 12 12.40 37.69 42.67
N LEU A 13 13.26 38.75 42.55
CA LEU A 13 13.66 39.33 41.29
C LEU A 13 14.55 38.38 40.46
N THR A 14 15.49 37.69 41.09
CA THR A 14 16.34 36.70 40.39
C THR A 14 15.54 35.49 39.96
N ALA A 15 14.58 34.99 40.77
CA ALA A 15 13.67 33.91 40.38
C ALA A 15 12.77 34.33 39.24
N LEU A 16 12.23 35.57 39.27
CA LEU A 16 11.40 36.12 38.18
C LEU A 16 12.22 36.26 36.86
N PHE A 17 13.41 36.83 36.95
CA PHE A 17 14.33 36.97 35.82
C PHE A 17 14.66 35.61 35.20
N PHE A 18 14.98 34.63 36.07
CA PHE A 18 15.27 33.26 35.61
C PHE A 18 14.08 32.61 34.92
N LEU A 19 12.88 32.83 35.45
CA LEU A 19 11.65 32.30 34.86
C LEU A 19 11.34 32.96 33.51
N VAL A 20 11.59 34.28 33.38
CA VAL A 20 11.42 35.04 32.13
C VAL A 20 12.43 34.62 31.06
N VAL A 21 13.61 34.16 31.42
CA VAL A 21 14.63 33.67 30.46
C VAL A 21 14.48 32.17 30.22
N ALA A 22 14.29 31.37 31.25
CA ALA A 22 14.26 29.91 31.14
C ALA A 22 13.01 29.39 30.41
N ALA A 23 11.84 29.97 30.66
CA ALA A 23 10.60 29.52 30.02
C ALA A 23 10.61 29.75 28.49
N PRO A 24 10.97 30.92 27.96
CA PRO A 24 11.12 31.10 26.52
C PRO A 24 12.24 30.23 25.91
N SER A 25 13.39 30.08 26.58
CA SER A 25 14.48 29.20 26.15
C SER A 25 14.00 27.75 26.04
N TRP A 26 13.26 27.25 27.03
CA TRP A 26 12.69 25.92 27.02
C TRP A 26 11.72 25.74 25.85
N LEU A 27 10.81 26.69 25.62
CA LEU A 27 9.85 26.66 24.51
C LEU A 27 10.57 26.70 23.16
N ALA A 28 11.63 27.50 23.04
CA ALA A 28 12.43 27.60 21.81
C ALA A 28 13.17 26.28 21.51
N VAL A 29 13.81 25.68 22.53
CA VAL A 29 14.51 24.38 22.39
C VAL A 29 13.52 23.28 22.02
N ARG A 30 12.35 23.26 22.68
CA ARG A 30 11.30 22.28 22.37
C ARG A 30 10.77 22.47 20.96
N ALA A 31 10.44 23.69 20.53
CA ALA A 31 9.98 23.96 19.18
C ALA A 31 11.01 23.59 18.11
N MET A 32 12.30 23.85 18.41
CA MET A 32 13.40 23.45 17.52
C MET A 32 13.55 21.92 17.44
N ALA A 33 13.47 21.22 18.55
CA ALA A 33 13.46 19.75 18.59
C ALA A 33 12.29 19.18 17.79
N ASP A 34 11.06 19.65 18.03
CA ASP A 34 9.86 19.22 17.32
C ASP A 34 10.01 19.45 15.79
N SER A 35 10.61 20.57 15.37
CA SER A 35 10.86 20.89 13.96
C SER A 35 11.89 19.94 13.33
N ILE A 36 13.00 19.66 14.03
CA ILE A 36 14.04 18.73 13.56
C ILE A 36 13.44 17.33 13.43
N PHE A 37 12.64 16.91 14.42
CA PHE A 37 11.96 15.63 14.38
C PHE A 37 11.00 15.50 13.22
N ALA A 38 10.16 16.50 12.99
CA ALA A 38 9.23 16.50 11.88
C ALA A 38 9.94 16.38 10.54
N GLN A 39 11.05 17.13 10.34
CA GLN A 39 11.84 17.05 9.11
C GLN A 39 12.52 15.68 8.94
N TRP A 40 13.05 15.12 10.02
CA TRP A 40 13.68 13.80 9.97
C TRP A 40 12.64 12.71 9.67
N ALA A 41 11.49 12.76 10.34
CA ALA A 41 10.38 11.82 10.11
C ALA A 41 9.89 11.88 8.67
N MET A 42 9.73 13.08 8.09
CA MET A 42 9.34 13.23 6.68
C MET A 42 10.38 12.61 5.72
N ARG A 43 11.67 12.87 5.92
CA ARG A 43 12.74 12.27 5.10
C ARG A 43 12.81 10.75 5.26
N TYR A 44 12.55 10.24 6.46
CA TYR A 44 12.48 8.81 6.70
C TYR A 44 11.27 8.19 5.99
N ALA A 45 10.10 8.82 6.10
CA ALA A 45 8.88 8.38 5.41
C ALA A 45 9.07 8.33 3.88
N GLU A 46 9.70 9.36 3.29
CA GLU A 46 10.01 9.38 1.85
C GLU A 46 10.90 8.20 1.44
N LYS A 47 11.95 7.92 2.21
CA LYS A 47 12.84 6.79 1.92
C LYS A 47 12.15 5.45 2.12
N GLN A 48 11.38 5.31 3.19
CA GLN A 48 10.71 4.05 3.52
C GLN A 48 9.66 3.71 2.46
N VAL A 49 8.81 4.66 2.09
CA VAL A 49 7.78 4.41 1.07
C VAL A 49 8.38 4.09 -0.30
N LEU A 50 9.51 4.69 -0.68
CA LEU A 50 10.19 4.37 -1.94
C LEU A 50 10.87 2.99 -1.89
N TYR A 51 11.39 2.60 -0.74
CA TYR A 51 11.92 1.26 -0.52
C TYR A 51 10.82 0.20 -0.63
N ASP A 52 9.71 0.39 0.08
CA ASP A 52 8.57 -0.51 0.07
C ASP A 52 7.97 -0.63 -1.34
N LYS A 53 7.82 0.50 -2.05
CA LYS A 53 7.44 0.55 -3.46
C LYS A 53 8.30 -0.40 -4.31
N SER A 54 9.62 -0.27 -4.25
CA SER A 54 10.52 -1.08 -5.04
C SER A 54 10.39 -2.57 -4.71
N ARG A 55 10.30 -2.89 -3.43
CA ARG A 55 10.20 -4.26 -2.94
C ARG A 55 8.90 -4.94 -3.36
N THR A 56 7.78 -4.21 -3.29
CA THR A 56 6.46 -4.73 -3.64
C THR A 56 6.24 -4.82 -5.14
N LEU A 57 6.70 -3.81 -5.89
CA LEU A 57 6.51 -3.78 -7.34
C LEU A 57 7.32 -4.83 -8.08
N LEU A 58 8.57 -5.09 -7.68
CA LEU A 58 9.45 -5.98 -8.44
C LEU A 58 8.84 -7.37 -8.71
N PRO A 59 8.30 -8.11 -7.72
CA PRO A 59 7.68 -9.41 -8.01
C PRO A 59 6.42 -9.28 -8.87
N ILE A 60 5.61 -8.23 -8.68
CA ILE A 60 4.41 -8.00 -9.48
C ILE A 60 4.78 -7.68 -10.94
N LEU A 61 5.72 -6.77 -11.16
CA LEU A 61 6.13 -6.34 -12.50
C LEU A 61 6.76 -7.46 -13.32
N ARG A 62 7.47 -8.39 -12.66
CA ARG A 62 7.99 -9.59 -13.32
C ARG A 62 6.84 -10.43 -13.88
N GLU A 63 5.83 -10.70 -13.07
CA GLU A 63 4.67 -11.48 -13.50
C GLU A 63 3.84 -10.74 -14.57
N VAL A 64 3.67 -9.42 -14.42
CA VAL A 64 3.03 -8.57 -15.44
C VAL A 64 3.76 -8.65 -16.79
N ALA A 65 5.09 -8.61 -16.78
CA ALA A 65 5.88 -8.70 -18.01
C ALA A 65 5.68 -10.04 -18.72
N LEU A 66 5.72 -11.15 -17.97
CA LEU A 66 5.49 -12.49 -18.49
C LEU A 66 4.05 -12.65 -19.01
N ALA A 67 3.05 -12.23 -18.24
CA ALA A 67 1.65 -12.33 -18.65
C ALA A 67 1.34 -11.46 -19.87
N ARG A 68 1.96 -10.27 -19.97
CA ARG A 68 1.83 -9.39 -21.13
C ARG A 68 2.47 -10.00 -22.38
N GLN A 69 3.62 -10.64 -22.24
CA GLN A 69 4.26 -11.38 -23.33
C GLN A 69 3.38 -12.53 -23.81
N LEU A 70 2.80 -13.30 -22.88
CA LEU A 70 1.87 -14.37 -23.18
C LEU A 70 0.60 -13.86 -23.90
N ALA A 71 -0.02 -12.78 -23.41
CA ALA A 71 -1.21 -12.18 -24.02
C ALA A 71 -0.96 -11.69 -25.46
N ASN A 72 0.28 -11.32 -25.78
CA ASN A 72 0.71 -10.87 -27.11
C ASN A 72 1.23 -12.01 -28.01
N SER A 73 1.22 -13.25 -27.53
CA SER A 73 1.63 -14.40 -28.32
C SER A 73 0.71 -14.63 -29.53
N ASP A 74 1.31 -14.86 -30.69
CA ASP A 74 0.56 -15.21 -31.89
C ASP A 74 -0.15 -16.56 -31.79
N VAL A 75 0.43 -17.49 -31.04
CA VAL A 75 -0.17 -18.81 -30.76
C VAL A 75 -1.44 -18.63 -29.93
N LEU A 76 -1.35 -17.88 -28.83
CA LEU A 76 -2.49 -17.65 -27.96
C LEU A 76 -3.60 -16.87 -28.67
N ARG A 77 -3.27 -15.80 -29.43
CA ARG A 77 -4.24 -15.01 -30.20
C ARG A 77 -4.94 -15.85 -31.26
N ARG A 78 -4.20 -16.70 -31.98
CA ARG A 78 -4.77 -17.60 -32.99
C ARG A 78 -5.77 -18.56 -32.40
N TRP A 79 -5.40 -19.19 -31.26
CA TRP A 79 -6.30 -20.07 -30.53
C TRP A 79 -7.52 -19.32 -30.01
N ALA A 80 -7.36 -18.15 -29.42
CA ALA A 80 -8.47 -17.37 -28.88
C ALA A 80 -9.51 -16.94 -29.95
N ARG A 81 -9.09 -16.82 -31.23
CA ARG A 81 -10.02 -16.59 -32.35
C ARG A 81 -10.81 -17.85 -32.76
N ALA A 82 -10.19 -19.01 -32.69
CA ALA A 82 -10.75 -20.29 -33.09
C ALA A 82 -10.48 -21.39 -32.06
N PRO A 83 -11.12 -21.31 -30.89
CA PRO A 83 -10.76 -22.16 -29.74
C PRO A 83 -11.22 -23.64 -29.90
N ASP A 84 -12.00 -23.93 -30.92
CA ASP A 84 -12.43 -25.30 -31.22
C ASP A 84 -11.51 -26.00 -32.26
N ASP A 85 -10.50 -25.29 -32.79
CA ASP A 85 -9.47 -25.90 -33.64
C ASP A 85 -8.47 -26.68 -32.79
N THR A 86 -8.40 -28.01 -33.00
CA THR A 86 -7.60 -28.93 -32.19
C THR A 86 -6.10 -28.63 -32.28
N ALA A 87 -5.60 -28.26 -33.46
CA ALA A 87 -4.16 -28.03 -33.65
C ALA A 87 -3.72 -26.74 -32.95
N SER A 88 -4.48 -25.65 -33.06
CA SER A 88 -4.18 -24.40 -32.33
C SER A 88 -4.34 -24.57 -30.84
N THR A 89 -5.31 -25.39 -30.38
CA THR A 89 -5.50 -25.69 -28.97
C THR A 89 -4.28 -26.41 -28.38
N GLN A 90 -3.75 -27.42 -29.05
CA GLN A 90 -2.54 -28.14 -28.58
C GLN A 90 -1.34 -27.20 -28.43
N LEU A 91 -1.12 -26.33 -29.43
CA LEU A 91 -0.03 -25.36 -29.39
C LEU A 91 -0.22 -24.34 -28.27
N ALA A 92 -1.43 -23.85 -28.07
CA ALA A 92 -1.74 -22.89 -27.01
C ALA A 92 -1.48 -23.49 -25.62
N PHE A 93 -1.93 -24.71 -25.35
CA PHE A 93 -1.67 -25.36 -24.05
C PHE A 93 -0.20 -25.71 -23.83
N ALA A 94 0.55 -26.06 -24.89
CA ALA A 94 2.01 -26.23 -24.78
C ALA A 94 2.71 -24.91 -24.39
N GLU A 95 2.29 -23.80 -24.98
CA GLU A 95 2.81 -22.48 -24.62
C GLU A 95 2.40 -22.06 -23.22
N LEU A 96 1.13 -22.21 -22.85
CA LEU A 96 0.61 -21.92 -21.51
C LEU A 96 1.38 -22.73 -20.44
N GLU A 97 1.70 -23.98 -20.70
CA GLU A 97 2.50 -24.80 -19.79
C GLU A 97 3.94 -24.26 -19.64
N SER A 98 4.55 -23.80 -20.75
CA SER A 98 5.87 -23.15 -20.70
C SER A 98 5.86 -21.92 -19.82
N TYR A 99 4.82 -21.06 -19.94
CA TYR A 99 4.67 -19.87 -19.09
C TYR A 99 4.35 -20.25 -17.64
N ARG A 100 3.50 -21.26 -17.41
CA ARG A 100 3.21 -21.77 -16.06
C ARG A 100 4.48 -22.10 -15.28
N GLN A 101 5.43 -22.77 -15.92
CA GLN A 101 6.71 -23.14 -15.29
C GLN A 101 7.57 -21.91 -14.92
N ASN A 102 7.39 -20.79 -15.64
CA ASN A 102 8.15 -19.56 -15.43
C ASN A 102 7.48 -18.59 -14.46
N PHE A 103 6.15 -18.62 -14.33
CA PHE A 103 5.44 -17.81 -13.33
C PHE A 103 5.85 -18.22 -11.91
N GLN A 104 5.93 -17.25 -11.01
CA GLN A 104 6.35 -17.46 -9.62
C GLN A 104 5.45 -18.48 -8.90
N ASP A 105 4.15 -18.34 -9.09
CA ASP A 105 3.13 -19.19 -8.47
C ASP A 105 2.83 -20.45 -9.29
N LYS A 106 3.56 -20.65 -10.40
CA LYS A 106 3.41 -21.78 -11.33
C LYS A 106 1.95 -22.06 -11.68
N SER A 107 1.19 -21.02 -11.93
CA SER A 107 -0.22 -21.11 -12.33
C SER A 107 -0.54 -20.13 -13.45
N TYR A 108 -1.55 -20.43 -14.24
CA TYR A 108 -2.14 -19.52 -15.20
C TYR A 108 -3.65 -19.68 -15.23
N PHE A 109 -4.33 -18.69 -15.80
CA PHE A 109 -5.70 -18.81 -16.26
C PHE A 109 -5.86 -18.18 -17.64
N VAL A 110 -6.86 -18.63 -18.38
CA VAL A 110 -7.34 -18.00 -19.62
C VAL A 110 -8.87 -17.97 -19.60
N ALA A 111 -9.43 -16.82 -19.92
CA ALA A 111 -10.86 -16.63 -20.05
C ALA A 111 -11.15 -16.12 -21.48
N LEU A 112 -11.88 -16.89 -22.28
CA LEU A 112 -12.20 -16.53 -23.66
C LEU A 112 -13.53 -15.80 -23.75
N LEU A 113 -13.57 -14.70 -24.51
CA LEU A 113 -14.79 -13.88 -24.61
C LEU A 113 -15.85 -14.51 -25.52
N ASN A 114 -15.44 -15.20 -26.58
CA ASN A 114 -16.36 -15.71 -27.61
C ASN A 114 -17.26 -16.86 -27.13
N ASN A 115 -16.78 -17.71 -26.21
CA ASN A 115 -17.51 -18.88 -25.72
C ASN A 115 -17.59 -18.96 -24.19
N GLY A 116 -17.04 -17.96 -23.50
CA GLY A 116 -17.03 -17.89 -22.03
C GLY A 116 -16.20 -18.97 -21.33
N LYS A 117 -15.44 -19.79 -22.05
CA LYS A 117 -14.68 -20.88 -21.43
C LYS A 117 -13.54 -20.32 -20.57
N TYR A 118 -13.44 -20.82 -19.34
CA TYR A 118 -12.38 -20.52 -18.39
C TYR A 118 -11.47 -21.75 -18.23
N PHE A 119 -10.17 -21.52 -18.40
CA PHE A 119 -9.13 -22.54 -18.28
C PHE A 119 -8.16 -22.14 -17.18
N HIS A 120 -7.69 -23.11 -16.43
CA HIS A 120 -6.71 -22.90 -15.36
C HIS A 120 -5.83 -24.13 -15.16
N ASN A 121 -4.57 -23.89 -14.78
CA ASN A 121 -3.69 -24.90 -14.24
C ASN A 121 -2.86 -24.32 -13.09
N ASN A 122 -2.52 -25.16 -12.13
CA ASN A 122 -1.90 -24.77 -10.86
C ASN A 122 -0.46 -25.29 -10.73
N ALA A 123 0.17 -24.99 -9.59
CA ALA A 123 1.55 -25.34 -9.30
C ALA A 123 1.82 -26.85 -9.32
N SER A 124 0.86 -27.66 -8.88
CA SER A 124 0.97 -29.12 -8.89
C SER A 124 0.74 -29.74 -10.25
N ASN A 125 0.41 -28.94 -11.27
CA ASN A 125 0.06 -29.38 -12.62
C ASN A 125 -1.12 -30.37 -12.65
N GLU A 126 -2.02 -30.23 -11.72
CA GLU A 126 -3.14 -31.15 -11.46
C GLU A 126 -4.17 -31.17 -12.60
N PHE A 127 -4.25 -30.08 -13.37
CA PHE A 127 -5.22 -29.94 -14.46
C PHE A 127 -4.61 -30.21 -15.85
N ALA A 128 -3.42 -30.76 -15.94
CA ALA A 128 -2.80 -31.11 -17.21
C ALA A 128 -3.69 -32.06 -18.04
N GLY A 129 -4.01 -31.64 -19.28
CA GLY A 129 -4.93 -32.36 -20.19
C GLY A 129 -6.42 -32.22 -19.85
N LYS A 130 -6.76 -31.44 -18.82
CA LYS A 130 -8.14 -31.15 -18.39
C LYS A 130 -8.26 -29.73 -17.82
N GLU A 131 -7.62 -28.78 -18.48
CA GLU A 131 -7.48 -27.38 -18.03
C GLU A 131 -8.81 -26.61 -18.04
N PHE A 132 -9.79 -27.05 -18.81
CA PHE A 132 -11.13 -26.45 -18.81
C PHE A 132 -11.77 -26.59 -17.41
N ARG A 133 -12.20 -25.45 -16.83
CA ARG A 133 -12.81 -25.45 -15.49
C ARG A 133 -14.31 -25.22 -15.51
N TYR A 134 -14.76 -24.17 -16.17
CA TYR A 134 -16.17 -23.78 -16.24
C TYR A 134 -16.41 -22.79 -17.38
N VAL A 135 -17.70 -22.46 -17.59
CA VAL A 135 -18.11 -21.39 -18.50
C VAL A 135 -18.58 -20.19 -17.67
N LEU A 136 -18.04 -19.02 -17.98
CA LEU A 136 -18.40 -17.75 -17.36
C LEU A 136 -19.84 -17.37 -17.76
N ASP A 137 -20.65 -16.98 -16.78
CA ASP A 137 -22.03 -16.53 -16.96
C ASP A 137 -22.13 -15.04 -16.60
N ALA A 138 -22.47 -14.20 -17.57
CA ALA A 138 -22.65 -12.76 -17.37
C ALA A 138 -23.76 -12.40 -16.37
N LYS A 139 -24.65 -13.32 -16.04
CA LYS A 139 -25.71 -13.13 -15.05
C LYS A 139 -25.31 -13.59 -13.64
N ALA A 140 -24.22 -14.34 -13.54
CA ALA A 140 -23.73 -14.83 -12.25
C ALA A 140 -22.83 -13.77 -11.58
N ALA A 141 -23.19 -13.34 -10.38
CA ALA A 141 -22.42 -12.34 -9.64
C ALA A 141 -20.95 -12.72 -9.43
N LYS A 142 -20.65 -14.02 -9.28
CA LYS A 142 -19.29 -14.55 -9.12
C LYS A 142 -18.40 -14.38 -10.37
N ASP A 143 -19.00 -14.24 -11.55
CA ASP A 143 -18.33 -14.11 -12.83
C ASP A 143 -18.34 -12.64 -13.34
N ALA A 144 -18.98 -11.72 -12.61
CA ALA A 144 -19.11 -10.31 -12.98
C ALA A 144 -17.75 -9.64 -13.22
N TRP A 145 -16.72 -10.02 -12.45
CA TRP A 145 -15.35 -9.51 -12.57
C TRP A 145 -14.84 -9.53 -14.01
N PHE A 146 -15.04 -10.63 -14.74
CA PHE A 146 -14.55 -10.77 -16.12
C PHE A 146 -15.21 -9.75 -17.06
N PHE A 147 -16.53 -9.65 -17.02
CA PHE A 147 -17.28 -8.74 -17.89
C PHE A 147 -17.04 -7.27 -17.52
N ASP A 148 -16.84 -6.98 -16.25
CA ASP A 148 -16.48 -5.62 -15.79
C ASP A 148 -15.10 -5.20 -16.29
N LEU A 149 -14.12 -6.08 -16.22
CA LEU A 149 -12.78 -5.82 -16.74
C LEU A 149 -12.77 -5.67 -18.26
N ILE A 150 -13.52 -6.50 -18.99
CA ILE A 150 -13.69 -6.35 -20.44
C ILE A 150 -14.30 -4.99 -20.79
N ARG A 151 -15.33 -4.53 -20.06
CA ARG A 151 -15.95 -3.21 -20.30
C ARG A 151 -15.01 -2.04 -20.03
N GLN A 152 -14.12 -2.14 -19.08
CA GLN A 152 -13.13 -1.11 -18.78
C GLN A 152 -12.06 -0.97 -19.86
N GLN A 153 -11.86 -1.99 -20.69
CA GLN A 153 -10.91 -2.00 -21.81
C GLN A 153 -9.44 -1.67 -21.43
N ARG A 154 -9.10 -1.75 -20.16
CA ARG A 154 -7.72 -1.54 -19.70
C ARG A 154 -6.89 -2.77 -20.02
N SER A 155 -5.67 -2.58 -20.55
CA SER A 155 -4.81 -3.69 -20.96
C SER A 155 -4.30 -4.54 -19.81
N LEU A 156 -4.18 -3.96 -18.63
CA LEU A 156 -3.73 -4.60 -17.39
C LEU A 156 -4.71 -4.28 -16.27
N HIS A 157 -5.08 -5.29 -15.51
CA HIS A 157 -5.73 -5.16 -14.22
C HIS A 157 -4.96 -5.95 -13.18
N ILE A 158 -4.90 -5.41 -11.97
CA ILE A 158 -4.41 -6.12 -10.80
C ILE A 158 -5.48 -5.98 -9.73
N ASN A 159 -5.90 -7.10 -9.18
CA ASN A 159 -6.95 -7.12 -8.18
C ASN A 159 -6.74 -8.26 -7.18
N VAL A 160 -7.30 -8.12 -5.99
CA VAL A 160 -7.29 -9.17 -4.97
C VAL A 160 -8.69 -9.75 -4.88
N ASN A 161 -8.84 -10.99 -5.30
CA ASN A 161 -10.14 -11.62 -5.34
C ASN A 161 -10.07 -13.12 -5.03
N PRO A 162 -11.02 -13.65 -4.22
CA PRO A 162 -11.21 -15.09 -4.13
C PRO A 162 -11.86 -15.60 -5.43
N ASP A 163 -11.25 -16.60 -6.04
CA ASP A 163 -11.92 -17.41 -7.05
C ASP A 163 -12.75 -18.47 -6.35
N LEU A 164 -14.07 -18.23 -6.27
CA LEU A 164 -15.01 -19.12 -5.57
C LEU A 164 -15.17 -20.48 -6.26
N ASN A 165 -14.86 -20.58 -7.56
CA ASN A 165 -14.92 -21.83 -8.30
C ASN A 165 -13.69 -22.70 -8.06
N LEU A 166 -12.54 -22.07 -7.81
CA LEU A 166 -11.26 -22.74 -7.53
C LEU A 166 -10.96 -22.84 -6.02
N GLY A 167 -11.66 -22.05 -5.18
CA GLY A 167 -11.44 -22.00 -3.73
C GLY A 167 -10.10 -21.39 -3.32
N ILE A 168 -9.56 -20.49 -4.12
CA ILE A 168 -8.25 -19.84 -3.90
C ILE A 168 -8.38 -18.32 -3.87
N THR A 169 -7.54 -17.65 -3.08
CA THR A 169 -7.45 -16.19 -3.04
C THR A 169 -6.07 -15.75 -3.49
N LYS A 170 -6.02 -14.94 -4.52
CA LYS A 170 -4.78 -14.46 -5.12
C LYS A 170 -4.79 -12.97 -5.36
N LEU A 171 -3.60 -12.41 -5.48
CA LEU A 171 -3.35 -11.17 -6.21
C LEU A 171 -3.31 -11.56 -7.69
N TRP A 172 -4.41 -11.29 -8.41
CA TRP A 172 -4.57 -11.63 -9.81
C TRP A 172 -3.93 -10.56 -10.71
N ILE A 173 -3.30 -11.01 -11.77
CA ILE A 173 -2.68 -10.20 -12.82
C ILE A 173 -3.34 -10.58 -14.12
N ASP A 174 -4.22 -9.70 -14.58
CA ASP A 174 -5.14 -9.93 -15.69
C ASP A 174 -4.72 -9.08 -16.89
N ILE A 175 -4.40 -9.72 -18.02
CA ILE A 175 -4.01 -9.05 -19.25
C ILE A 175 -5.01 -9.38 -20.36
N LEU A 176 -5.53 -8.35 -21.04
CA LEU A 176 -6.41 -8.55 -22.17
C LEU A 176 -5.65 -9.16 -23.36
N ILE A 177 -6.22 -10.23 -23.93
CA ILE A 177 -5.79 -10.78 -25.22
C ILE A 177 -6.47 -9.96 -26.31
N ARG A 178 -5.69 -9.28 -27.15
CA ARG A 178 -6.20 -8.39 -28.19
C ARG A 178 -5.72 -8.79 -29.59
N ASP A 179 -6.59 -8.52 -30.56
CA ASP A 179 -6.29 -8.58 -31.97
C ASP A 179 -6.70 -7.25 -32.61
N GLY A 180 -5.75 -6.33 -32.75
CA GLY A 180 -6.04 -4.93 -32.97
C GLY A 180 -6.93 -4.36 -31.86
N ASP A 181 -8.07 -3.79 -32.26
CA ASP A 181 -9.04 -3.23 -31.30
C ASP A 181 -9.99 -4.29 -30.71
N ASN A 182 -9.99 -5.51 -31.23
CA ASN A 182 -10.88 -6.57 -30.77
C ASN A 182 -10.30 -7.25 -29.54
N ILE A 183 -11.11 -7.37 -28.49
CA ILE A 183 -10.79 -8.15 -27.31
C ILE A 183 -11.23 -9.60 -27.56
N LEU A 184 -10.29 -10.55 -27.45
CA LEU A 184 -10.55 -11.97 -27.60
C LEU A 184 -10.79 -12.67 -26.27
N GLY A 185 -10.31 -12.09 -25.19
CA GLY A 185 -10.41 -12.65 -23.86
C GLY A 185 -9.36 -12.04 -22.92
N MET A 186 -8.99 -12.82 -21.91
CA MET A 186 -8.06 -12.43 -20.87
C MET A 186 -7.16 -13.62 -20.52
N VAL A 187 -5.90 -13.36 -20.25
CA VAL A 187 -4.93 -14.32 -19.75
C VAL A 187 -4.15 -13.72 -18.60
N GLY A 188 -3.74 -14.56 -17.67
CA GLY A 188 -2.92 -14.08 -16.59
C GLY A 188 -2.43 -15.17 -15.65
N THR A 189 -1.91 -14.70 -14.56
CA THR A 189 -1.45 -15.50 -13.43
C THR A 189 -1.92 -14.86 -12.13
N GLY A 190 -1.58 -15.45 -10.99
CA GLY A 190 -1.83 -14.84 -9.69
C GLY A 190 -0.71 -15.17 -8.73
N LEU A 191 -0.50 -14.32 -7.77
CA LEU A 191 0.39 -14.58 -6.64
C LEU A 191 -0.46 -15.01 -5.43
N ASP A 192 -0.08 -16.08 -4.76
CA ASP A 192 -0.75 -16.50 -3.52
C ASP A 192 -0.73 -15.35 -2.51
N LEU A 193 -1.93 -14.90 -2.11
CA LEU A 193 -2.08 -13.69 -1.31
C LEU A 193 -1.40 -13.81 0.04
N THR A 194 -1.53 -14.96 0.69
CA THR A 194 -0.96 -15.18 2.04
C THR A 194 0.56 -15.14 1.99
N SER A 195 1.15 -15.84 1.03
CA SER A 195 2.60 -15.85 0.82
C SER A 195 3.11 -14.46 0.40
N PHE A 196 2.38 -13.76 -0.44
CA PHE A 196 2.75 -12.42 -0.88
C PHE A 196 2.73 -11.42 0.29
N ILE A 197 1.66 -11.40 1.09
CA ILE A 197 1.58 -10.55 2.28
C ILE A 197 2.73 -10.86 3.23
N LYS A 198 2.95 -12.13 3.56
CA LYS A 198 3.99 -12.55 4.49
C LYS A 198 5.40 -12.16 4.04
N ASN A 199 5.71 -12.33 2.76
CA ASN A 199 7.08 -12.16 2.27
C ASN A 199 7.38 -10.73 1.78
N VAL A 200 6.35 -9.95 1.43
CA VAL A 200 6.51 -8.66 0.77
C VAL A 200 5.89 -7.52 1.58
N VAL A 201 4.66 -7.69 2.09
CA VAL A 201 3.92 -6.62 2.79
C VAL A 201 4.25 -6.60 4.28
N GLU A 202 4.45 -7.78 4.89
CA GLU A 202 4.68 -7.95 6.32
C GLU A 202 6.18 -7.76 6.64
N GLU A 203 6.67 -6.51 6.57
CA GLU A 203 7.98 -6.20 7.09
C GLU A 203 7.90 -5.97 8.60
N HIS A 204 8.77 -6.66 9.34
CA HIS A 204 8.79 -6.59 10.80
C HIS A 204 9.64 -5.41 11.31
N VAL A 205 9.47 -4.24 10.71
CA VAL A 205 10.01 -3.01 11.27
C VAL A 205 9.00 -2.48 12.28
N PRO A 206 9.31 -2.49 13.58
CA PRO A 206 8.41 -1.96 14.58
C PRO A 206 8.02 -0.51 14.26
N GLY A 207 6.72 -0.20 14.35
CA GLY A 207 6.22 1.15 14.07
C GLY A 207 6.04 1.48 12.58
N VAL A 208 6.27 0.53 11.67
CA VAL A 208 6.00 0.70 10.22
C VAL A 208 4.84 -0.19 9.79
N THR A 209 3.89 0.35 9.07
CA THR A 209 2.79 -0.41 8.46
C THR A 209 2.55 0.10 7.04
N SER A 210 2.69 -0.80 6.06
CA SER A 210 2.44 -0.49 4.66
C SER A 210 1.11 -1.08 4.21
N LEU A 211 0.38 -0.34 3.38
CA LEU A 211 -0.85 -0.77 2.73
C LEU A 211 -0.92 -0.22 1.30
N PHE A 212 -1.70 -0.89 0.46
CA PHE A 212 -1.88 -0.50 -0.92
C PHE A 212 -3.35 -0.29 -1.20
N VAL A 213 -3.66 0.80 -1.88
CA VAL A 213 -5.04 1.20 -2.17
C VAL A 213 -5.19 1.58 -3.63
N ASP A 214 -6.41 1.46 -4.16
CA ASP A 214 -6.75 2.01 -5.47
C ASP A 214 -7.09 3.51 -5.39
N HIS A 215 -7.50 4.11 -6.51
CA HIS A 215 -7.86 5.53 -6.60
C HIS A 215 -9.05 5.94 -5.72
N ALA A 216 -9.94 5.01 -5.39
CA ALA A 216 -11.06 5.24 -4.48
C ALA A 216 -10.67 5.11 -3.01
N GLY A 217 -9.42 4.70 -2.74
CA GLY A 217 -8.92 4.38 -1.41
C GLY A 217 -9.35 3.00 -0.91
N ALA A 218 -9.86 2.12 -1.79
CA ALA A 218 -10.16 0.75 -1.43
C ALA A 218 -8.87 -0.04 -1.18
N ILE A 219 -8.81 -0.74 -0.05
CA ILE A 219 -7.60 -1.41 0.43
C ILE A 219 -7.38 -2.70 -0.37
N GLN A 220 -6.35 -2.72 -1.20
CA GLN A 220 -5.98 -3.85 -2.05
C GLN A 220 -5.03 -4.81 -1.34
N LEU A 221 -4.10 -4.30 -0.54
CA LEU A 221 -3.15 -5.10 0.24
C LEU A 221 -2.96 -4.48 1.63
N HIS A 222 -2.98 -5.32 2.65
CA HIS A 222 -2.69 -4.97 4.03
C HIS A 222 -2.27 -6.24 4.79
N ARG A 223 -1.40 -6.11 5.83
CA ARG A 223 -1.02 -7.26 6.66
C ARG A 223 -2.19 -7.94 7.36
N ASP A 224 -3.18 -7.16 7.81
CA ASP A 224 -4.46 -7.70 8.27
C ASP A 224 -5.39 -7.88 7.05
N GLN A 225 -5.59 -9.13 6.66
CA GLN A 225 -6.42 -9.48 5.51
C GLN A 225 -7.90 -9.10 5.67
N LYS A 226 -8.37 -8.86 6.90
CA LYS A 226 -9.77 -8.43 7.17
C LYS A 226 -10.06 -7.03 6.63
N LEU A 227 -9.02 -6.21 6.47
CA LEU A 227 -9.15 -4.86 5.94
C LEU A 227 -9.16 -4.84 4.40
N ILE A 228 -8.72 -5.93 3.75
CA ILE A 228 -8.63 -6.00 2.29
C ILE A 228 -10.02 -5.97 1.67
N ASP A 229 -10.20 -5.18 0.63
CA ASP A 229 -11.42 -5.11 -0.16
C ASP A 229 -11.42 -6.15 -1.28
N PHE A 230 -11.81 -7.36 -0.95
CA PHE A 230 -11.90 -8.42 -1.94
C PHE A 230 -12.98 -8.10 -3.00
N GLY A 231 -12.58 -8.17 -4.27
CA GLY A 231 -13.49 -7.94 -5.39
C GLY A 231 -13.91 -6.48 -5.57
N SER A 232 -13.03 -5.54 -5.24
CA SER A 232 -13.26 -4.09 -5.37
C SER A 232 -13.80 -3.69 -6.75
N VAL A 233 -13.35 -4.36 -7.81
CA VAL A 233 -13.75 -4.11 -9.21
C VAL A 233 -15.25 -4.24 -9.45
N SER A 234 -15.92 -5.16 -8.73
CA SER A 234 -17.35 -5.47 -8.91
C SER A 234 -18.26 -4.85 -7.85
N LYS A 235 -17.68 -4.11 -6.90
CA LYS A 235 -18.42 -3.46 -5.81
C LYS A 235 -18.73 -2.02 -6.11
N SER A 236 -19.87 -1.55 -5.59
CA SER A 236 -20.11 -0.10 -5.51
C SER A 236 -19.22 0.55 -4.45
N PRO A 237 -18.87 1.85 -4.57
CA PRO A 237 -18.02 2.54 -3.61
C PRO A 237 -18.49 2.43 -2.15
N ALA A 238 -19.81 2.38 -1.92
CA ALA A 238 -20.40 2.25 -0.58
C ALA A 238 -20.19 0.86 0.06
N GLN A 239 -19.79 -0.14 -0.72
CA GLN A 239 -19.58 -1.51 -0.28
C GLN A 239 -18.09 -1.85 -0.13
N GLN A 240 -17.22 -0.92 -0.45
CA GLN A 240 -15.78 -1.14 -0.43
C GLN A 240 -15.18 -0.93 0.96
N ASN A 241 -14.22 -1.77 1.31
CA ASN A 241 -13.33 -1.55 2.44
C ASN A 241 -12.27 -0.52 2.04
N THR A 242 -12.40 0.68 2.57
CA THR A 242 -11.52 1.79 2.21
C THR A 242 -10.66 2.24 3.39
N ILE A 243 -9.72 3.14 3.14
CA ILE A 243 -8.91 3.80 4.17
C ILE A 243 -9.74 4.43 5.30
N HIS A 244 -11.04 4.62 5.10
CA HIS A 244 -11.96 5.10 6.16
C HIS A 244 -12.07 4.14 7.35
N LEU A 245 -11.76 2.85 7.15
CA LEU A 245 -11.70 1.88 8.24
C LEU A 245 -10.49 2.09 9.16
N LEU A 246 -9.42 2.71 8.65
CA LEU A 246 -8.19 2.95 9.41
C LEU A 246 -8.22 4.29 10.14
N PHE A 247 -8.83 5.32 9.53
CA PHE A 247 -8.81 6.67 10.08
C PHE A 247 -10.17 7.06 10.63
N GLU A 248 -10.30 7.18 11.95
CA GLU A 248 -11.55 7.59 12.60
C GLU A 248 -11.93 9.04 12.30
N ARG A 249 -10.92 9.93 12.19
CA ARG A 249 -11.15 11.36 11.98
C ARG A 249 -11.30 11.69 10.50
N LYS A 250 -12.42 12.32 10.13
CA LYS A 250 -12.68 12.74 8.74
C LYS A 250 -11.59 13.64 8.16
N GLN A 251 -10.93 14.46 8.99
CA GLN A 251 -9.83 15.30 8.51
C GLN A 251 -8.61 14.49 8.10
N ASP A 252 -8.30 13.38 8.78
CA ASP A 252 -7.18 12.50 8.43
C ASP A 252 -7.49 11.73 7.14
N GLN A 253 -8.74 11.25 6.99
CA GLN A 253 -9.22 10.65 5.75
C GLN A 253 -9.04 11.61 4.56
N ALA A 254 -9.53 12.85 4.71
CA ALA A 254 -9.40 13.88 3.69
C ALA A 254 -7.93 14.23 3.40
N ALA A 255 -7.08 14.28 4.43
CA ALA A 255 -5.66 14.60 4.28
C ALA A 255 -4.92 13.53 3.46
N VAL A 256 -5.20 12.24 3.70
CA VAL A 256 -4.61 11.13 2.93
C VAL A 256 -5.12 11.14 1.48
N LEU A 257 -6.42 11.32 1.25
CA LEU A 257 -6.97 11.42 -0.10
C LEU A 257 -6.40 12.61 -0.87
N ASN A 258 -6.24 13.77 -0.23
CA ASN A 258 -5.59 14.93 -0.84
C ASN A 258 -4.11 14.66 -1.16
N ALA A 259 -3.40 13.93 -0.30
CA ALA A 259 -2.04 13.49 -0.58
C ALA A 259 -1.98 12.59 -1.81
N MET A 260 -2.90 11.63 -1.95
CA MET A 260 -3.03 10.78 -3.14
C MET A 260 -3.28 11.61 -4.39
N HIS A 261 -4.28 12.49 -4.40
CA HIS A 261 -4.60 13.37 -5.54
C HIS A 261 -3.43 14.28 -5.93
N SER A 262 -2.64 14.77 -4.95
CA SER A 262 -1.48 15.62 -5.24
C SER A 262 -0.38 14.91 -6.04
N LEU A 263 -0.39 13.57 -6.05
CA LEU A 263 0.58 12.75 -6.79
C LEU A 263 0.13 12.45 -8.23
N GLU A 264 -1.14 12.68 -8.58
CA GLU A 264 -1.65 12.48 -9.94
C GLU A 264 -0.97 13.42 -10.96
N ALA A 265 -0.63 14.63 -10.55
CA ALA A 265 0.11 15.59 -11.38
C ALA A 265 1.55 15.16 -11.69
N ARG A 266 2.07 14.14 -10.99
CA ARG A 266 3.43 13.58 -11.14
C ARG A 266 4.59 14.57 -10.92
N ASP A 267 4.30 15.72 -10.33
CA ASP A 267 5.32 16.71 -9.97
C ASP A 267 6.15 16.27 -8.75
N LYS A 268 5.57 15.37 -7.94
CA LYS A 268 6.17 14.79 -6.75
C LYS A 268 6.10 13.28 -6.80
N THR A 269 7.11 12.63 -6.23
CA THR A 269 7.16 11.17 -6.11
C THR A 269 6.52 10.67 -4.81
N VAL A 270 6.56 11.49 -3.76
CA VAL A 270 6.04 11.17 -2.43
C VAL A 270 5.31 12.39 -1.85
N ALA A 271 4.20 12.15 -1.20
CA ALA A 271 3.51 13.11 -0.34
C ALA A 271 3.50 12.59 1.10
N THR A 272 3.67 13.48 2.08
CA THR A 272 3.64 13.12 3.50
C THR A 272 2.57 13.90 4.23
N VAL A 273 1.87 13.25 5.16
CA VAL A 273 0.81 13.87 5.95
C VAL A 273 0.75 13.26 7.35
N PHE A 274 0.57 14.11 8.38
CA PHE A 274 0.33 13.62 9.73
C PHE A 274 -1.12 13.18 9.90
N VAL A 275 -1.30 12.00 10.49
CA VAL A 275 -2.61 11.39 10.75
C VAL A 275 -2.66 10.83 12.17
N THR A 276 -3.85 10.58 12.69
CA THR A 276 -4.05 9.90 13.96
C THR A 276 -4.64 8.52 13.71
N LEU A 277 -3.99 7.50 14.27
CA LEU A 277 -4.42 6.11 14.23
C LEU A 277 -4.39 5.59 15.67
N ASP A 278 -5.50 4.99 16.13
CA ASP A 278 -5.63 4.47 17.50
C ASP A 278 -5.23 5.51 18.57
N GLY A 279 -5.61 6.77 18.36
CA GLY A 279 -5.29 7.87 19.27
C GLY A 279 -3.83 8.35 19.26
N LYS A 280 -2.94 7.72 18.46
CA LYS A 280 -1.52 8.08 18.34
C LYS A 280 -1.22 8.84 17.06
N ARG A 281 -0.22 9.70 17.12
CA ARG A 281 0.24 10.48 15.97
C ARG A 281 1.15 9.63 15.07
N HIS A 282 0.73 9.47 13.82
CA HIS A 282 1.50 8.80 12.78
C HIS A 282 1.87 9.78 11.67
N LEU A 283 2.93 9.45 10.94
CA LEU A 283 3.24 10.09 9.67
C LEU A 283 2.94 9.12 8.54
N ALA A 284 2.03 9.48 7.64
CA ALA A 284 1.74 8.75 6.43
C ALA A 284 2.62 9.26 5.29
N GLY A 285 3.44 8.39 4.70
CA GLY A 285 4.07 8.59 3.41
C GLY A 285 3.21 7.96 2.32
N VAL A 286 2.94 8.67 1.24
CA VAL A 286 2.11 8.21 0.14
C VAL A 286 2.90 8.30 -1.16
N THR A 287 2.88 7.25 -1.99
CA THR A 287 3.44 7.26 -3.35
C THR A 287 2.48 6.64 -4.34
N TYR A 288 2.49 7.12 -5.57
CA TYR A 288 1.73 6.53 -6.68
C TYR A 288 2.54 5.48 -7.41
N LEU A 289 1.89 4.40 -7.80
CA LEU A 289 2.44 3.23 -8.49
C LEU A 289 1.82 3.14 -9.91
N PRO A 290 2.30 3.94 -10.88
CA PRO A 290 1.68 4.05 -12.19
C PRO A 290 1.67 2.74 -12.99
N GLU A 291 2.58 1.82 -12.66
CA GLU A 291 2.72 0.53 -13.33
C GLU A 291 1.54 -0.39 -13.07
N ILE A 292 0.91 -0.26 -11.89
CA ILE A 292 -0.22 -1.08 -11.43
C ILE A 292 -1.46 -0.25 -11.09
N ASP A 293 -1.36 1.07 -11.19
CA ASP A 293 -2.43 2.04 -10.98
C ASP A 293 -2.98 2.05 -9.54
N TRP A 294 -2.09 1.90 -8.57
CA TRP A 294 -2.39 1.95 -7.13
C TRP A 294 -1.56 3.00 -6.41
N TYR A 295 -1.93 3.25 -5.16
CA TYR A 295 -1.11 4.03 -4.22
C TYR A 295 -0.60 3.11 -3.12
N GLU A 296 0.63 3.35 -2.71
CA GLU A 296 1.19 2.81 -1.49
C GLU A 296 1.16 3.87 -0.40
N ILE A 297 0.74 3.47 0.79
CA ILE A 297 0.69 4.29 1.99
C ILE A 297 1.50 3.58 3.08
N THR A 298 2.57 4.22 3.53
CA THR A 298 3.38 3.75 4.66
C THR A 298 3.08 4.60 5.89
N LEU A 299 2.55 3.98 6.93
CA LEU A 299 2.24 4.60 8.22
C LEU A 299 3.41 4.39 9.19
N LEU A 300 3.92 5.47 9.73
CA LEU A 300 5.02 5.49 10.70
C LEU A 300 4.50 5.89 12.07
N ASP A 301 4.53 4.98 13.04
CA ASP A 301 4.28 5.28 14.45
C ASP A 301 5.46 6.07 15.01
N LEU A 302 5.27 7.37 15.21
CA LEU A 302 6.34 8.27 15.65
C LEU A 302 6.76 8.00 17.11
N ASP A 303 5.89 7.46 17.93
CA ASP A 303 6.20 7.13 19.33
C ASP A 303 7.11 5.90 19.42
N VAL A 304 6.99 4.98 18.45
CA VAL A 304 7.83 3.77 18.36
C VAL A 304 9.17 4.07 17.69
N LEU A 305 9.15 4.82 16.58
CA LEU A 305 10.35 5.11 15.81
C LEU A 305 11.24 6.18 16.44
N LEU A 306 10.64 7.08 17.22
CA LEU A 306 11.28 8.23 17.85
C LEU A 306 10.78 8.38 19.29
N PRO A 307 11.14 7.44 20.19
CA PRO A 307 10.67 7.50 21.56
C PRO A 307 11.16 8.78 22.23
N PHE A 308 10.25 9.70 22.53
CA PHE A 308 10.53 10.94 23.27
C PHE A 308 11.24 10.67 24.62
N SER A 309 11.10 9.45 25.17
CA SER A 309 11.80 9.02 26.38
C SER A 309 13.33 9.15 26.30
N GLU A 310 13.92 8.99 25.13
CA GLU A 310 15.37 9.14 24.96
C GLU A 310 15.84 10.60 25.06
N PHE A 311 14.93 11.56 24.84
CA PHE A 311 15.22 13.00 24.98
C PHE A 311 14.90 13.54 26.36
N THR A 312 14.19 12.79 27.20
CA THR A 312 13.93 13.19 28.60
C THR A 312 15.22 13.34 29.39
N GLY A 313 16.23 12.52 29.09
CA GLY A 313 17.58 12.66 29.67
C GLY A 313 18.24 14.00 29.33
N LEU A 314 18.21 14.39 28.08
CA LEU A 314 18.76 15.68 27.61
C LEU A 314 18.02 16.87 28.23
N MET A 315 16.70 16.76 28.28
CA MET A 315 15.83 17.76 28.92
C MET A 315 16.03 17.85 30.44
N ALA A 316 16.29 16.72 31.11
CA ALA A 316 16.61 16.68 32.52
C ALA A 316 17.98 17.36 32.80
N VAL A 317 19.00 17.10 31.98
CA VAL A 317 20.30 17.78 32.06
C VAL A 317 20.15 19.28 31.88
N TYR A 318 19.36 19.73 30.88
CA TYR A 318 19.07 21.14 30.68
C TYR A 318 18.39 21.78 31.89
N ALA A 319 17.33 21.14 32.43
CA ALA A 319 16.63 21.61 33.60
C ALA A 319 17.53 21.67 34.87
N LEU A 320 18.35 20.63 35.08
CA LEU A 320 19.34 20.60 36.18
C LEU A 320 20.39 21.70 36.05
N THR A 321 20.87 21.99 34.84
CA THR A 321 21.79 23.08 34.57
C THR A 321 21.18 24.43 34.94
N LEU A 322 19.93 24.67 34.51
CA LEU A 322 19.19 25.89 34.85
C LEU A 322 19.00 26.04 36.39
N ILE A 323 18.59 24.95 37.06
CA ILE A 323 18.44 24.95 38.53
C ILE A 323 19.78 25.21 39.23
N SER A 324 20.86 24.57 38.77
CA SER A 324 22.21 24.76 39.32
C SER A 324 22.68 26.21 39.18
N LEU A 325 22.46 26.83 38.01
CA LEU A 325 22.75 28.24 37.79
C LEU A 325 21.94 29.15 38.71
N LEU A 326 20.65 28.84 38.89
CA LEU A 326 19.78 29.57 39.82
C LEU A 326 20.33 29.52 41.26
N VAL A 327 20.71 28.32 41.72
CA VAL A 327 21.30 28.13 43.08
C VAL A 327 22.63 28.89 43.21
N LEU A 328 23.51 28.76 42.23
CA LEU A 328 24.83 29.42 42.24
C LEU A 328 24.73 30.95 42.28
N PHE A 329 23.68 31.50 41.62
CA PHE A 329 23.45 32.94 41.56
C PHE A 329 22.84 33.50 42.87
N ASN A 330 22.28 32.61 43.73
CA ASN A 330 21.66 32.99 45.01
C ASN A 330 22.51 32.63 46.24
N LEU A 331 23.63 31.94 46.07
CA LEU A 331 24.63 31.71 47.14
C LEU A 331 25.57 32.94 47.24
#